data_a0de68994377f93ff019917309e431ff
#
_entry.id   a0de68994377f93ff019917309e431ff
#
_cell.length_a   1.000
_cell.length_b   1.000
_cell.length_c   1.000
_cell.angle_alpha   90.00
_cell.angle_beta   90.00
_cell.angle_gamma   90.00
#
_symmetry.space_group_name_H-M   'P 1'
#
loop_
_entity.id
_entity.type
_entity.pdbx_description
1 polymer ?
#
loop_
_entity_poly.entity_id
_entity_poly.type
_entity_poly.pdbx_seq_one_letter_code
_entity_poly.pdbx_strand_id
1 'polypeptide(L)'
;NDHILEDAWTFGGNITYYMPFGASSNTYLSFDYFRTQFAQQMVVDYEHHLNQIDFYALDGNRSFTDNYQLDFSVDPVERFNITATFRYTNAKIELADKGLVEKPMTSRFKGVLNLQYATNLNKWIFDFTASLNGSCRVYNFMENLKDADGNLLYKDGRTPMYPLLYAQVTRRFKGWDVYIGAENLTNFRQKDVILGTKGADGFVNPRVPSFDASCIWGPLMGIKAHVGFRFTLWKKA
;
A
#
# COMPACT_ATOMS: atom_id res chain seq x y z
N ASN A 1 31.41 1.92 18.01
CA ASN A 1 30.42 1.79 16.89
C ASN A 1 29.69 0.47 17.07
N ASP A 2 28.68 0.48 17.93
CA ASP A 2 27.80 -0.66 18.06
C ASP A 2 26.95 -0.70 16.78
N HIS A 3 27.25 -1.63 15.90
CA HIS A 3 26.42 -1.91 14.77
C HIS A 3 25.11 -2.50 15.31
N ILE A 4 24.04 -1.71 15.30
CA ILE A 4 22.71 -2.17 15.64
C ILE A 4 22.28 -3.11 14.51
N LEU A 5 22.39 -4.41 14.76
CA LEU A 5 21.84 -5.44 13.87
C LEU A 5 20.35 -5.58 14.15
N GLU A 6 19.57 -5.73 13.11
CA GLU A 6 18.18 -6.09 13.24
C GLU A 6 18.07 -7.60 13.58
N ASP A 7 17.38 -7.91 14.66
CA ASP A 7 17.07 -9.28 15.08
C ASP A 7 15.56 -9.41 15.28
N ALA A 8 14.95 -10.34 14.56
CA ALA A 8 13.51 -10.53 14.59
C ALA A 8 13.11 -12.00 14.44
N TRP A 9 12.05 -12.37 15.14
CA TRP A 9 11.38 -13.65 15.01
C TRP A 9 10.10 -13.49 14.22
N THR A 10 9.95 -14.29 13.15
CA THR A 10 8.69 -14.35 12.40
C THR A 10 8.09 -15.74 12.54
N PHE A 11 6.82 -15.80 12.92
CA PHE A 11 6.04 -17.02 12.98
C PHE A 11 4.62 -16.77 12.52
N GLY A 12 3.97 -17.83 12.04
CA GLY A 12 2.62 -17.73 11.53
C GLY A 12 2.12 -19.03 10.95
N GLY A 13 1.01 -18.96 10.27
CA GLY A 13 0.39 -20.10 9.62
C GLY A 13 -0.58 -19.69 8.52
N ASN A 14 -0.85 -20.63 7.65
CA ASN A 14 -1.81 -20.51 6.57
C ASN A 14 -2.81 -21.66 6.62
N ILE A 15 -4.08 -21.36 6.33
CA ILE A 15 -5.14 -22.34 6.11
C ILE A 15 -5.81 -22.01 4.80
N THR A 16 -5.82 -22.95 3.86
CA THR A 16 -6.50 -22.81 2.58
C THR A 16 -7.60 -23.85 2.44
N TYR A 17 -8.80 -23.40 2.17
CA TYR A 17 -9.96 -24.25 1.92
C TYR A 17 -10.38 -24.16 0.45
N TYR A 18 -10.33 -25.28 -0.24
CA TYR A 18 -10.78 -25.43 -1.63
C TYR A 18 -12.24 -25.81 -1.68
N MET A 19 -13.00 -25.11 -2.48
CA MET A 19 -14.45 -25.26 -2.60
C MET A 19 -14.82 -25.81 -3.99
N PRO A 20 -15.66 -26.84 -4.08
CA PRO A 20 -16.03 -27.49 -5.34
C PRO A 20 -17.17 -26.74 -6.06
N PHE A 21 -17.02 -25.43 -6.25
CA PHE A 21 -17.98 -24.64 -7.01
C PHE A 21 -17.27 -23.65 -7.96
N GLY A 22 -18.03 -23.13 -8.94
CA GLY A 22 -17.50 -22.31 -10.02
C GLY A 22 -17.23 -23.15 -11.29
N ALA A 23 -16.83 -22.48 -12.34
CA ALA A 23 -16.58 -23.11 -13.64
C ALA A 23 -15.24 -23.89 -13.68
N SER A 24 -14.31 -23.54 -12.80
CA SER A 24 -13.10 -24.30 -12.55
C SER A 24 -13.13 -24.83 -11.11
N SER A 25 -12.50 -25.97 -10.85
CA SER A 25 -12.36 -26.51 -9.49
C SER A 25 -11.33 -25.76 -8.64
N ASN A 26 -11.02 -24.52 -8.99
CA ASN A 26 -9.96 -23.71 -8.36
C ASN A 26 -10.49 -22.64 -7.41
N THR A 27 -11.74 -22.74 -6.98
CA THR A 27 -12.29 -21.83 -5.98
C THR A 27 -11.66 -22.10 -4.62
N TYR A 28 -11.08 -21.08 -4.00
CA TYR A 28 -10.48 -21.22 -2.68
C TYR A 28 -10.71 -19.99 -1.81
N LEU A 29 -10.65 -20.23 -0.51
CA LEU A 29 -10.53 -19.23 0.53
C LEU A 29 -9.28 -19.54 1.34
N SER A 30 -8.37 -18.59 1.45
CA SER A 30 -7.14 -18.74 2.24
C SER A 30 -7.10 -17.69 3.33
N PHE A 31 -6.68 -18.11 4.52
CA PHE A 31 -6.41 -17.22 5.63
C PHE A 31 -4.97 -17.39 6.08
N ASP A 32 -4.26 -16.26 6.20
CA ASP A 32 -2.88 -16.18 6.63
C ASP A 32 -2.79 -15.32 7.90
N TYR A 33 -2.01 -15.77 8.86
CA TYR A 33 -1.57 -15.00 10.00
C TYR A 33 -0.06 -15.08 10.14
N PHE A 34 0.59 -13.91 10.24
CA PHE A 34 2.02 -13.83 10.52
C PHE A 34 2.29 -12.72 11.54
N ARG A 35 3.08 -13.06 12.54
CA ARG A 35 3.64 -12.11 13.50
C ARG A 35 5.15 -12.04 13.32
N THR A 36 5.65 -10.80 13.21
CA THR A 36 7.08 -10.49 13.33
C THR A 36 7.29 -9.74 14.63
N GLN A 37 8.12 -10.29 15.50
CA GLN A 37 8.52 -9.69 16.77
C GLN A 37 9.98 -9.31 16.66
N PHE A 38 10.31 -8.03 16.85
CA PHE A 38 11.68 -7.55 16.85
C PHE A 38 12.27 -7.67 18.26
N ALA A 39 13.41 -8.36 18.36
CA ALA A 39 14.23 -8.43 19.56
C ALA A 39 15.19 -7.23 19.61
N GLN A 40 15.77 -6.87 18.46
CA GLN A 40 16.58 -5.68 18.26
C GLN A 40 16.22 -5.01 16.95
N GLN A 41 16.20 -3.69 16.95
CA GLN A 41 15.92 -2.87 15.77
C GLN A 41 16.49 -1.47 15.99
N MET A 42 17.00 -0.87 14.92
CA MET A 42 17.22 0.56 14.92
C MET A 42 15.89 1.28 14.78
N VAL A 43 15.53 2.07 15.76
CA VAL A 43 14.36 2.94 15.74
C VAL A 43 14.75 4.23 15.05
N VAL A 44 13.98 4.59 14.02
CA VAL A 44 14.10 5.88 13.33
C VAL A 44 12.88 6.69 13.73
N ASP A 45 13.09 7.67 14.61
CA ASP A 45 12.02 8.45 15.20
C ASP A 45 11.94 9.83 14.53
N TYR A 46 10.83 10.09 13.87
CA TYR A 46 10.48 11.35 13.22
C TYR A 46 9.45 12.15 14.01
N GLU A 47 9.15 11.74 15.25
CA GLU A 47 7.98 12.26 15.97
C GLU A 47 8.20 13.65 16.59
N HIS A 48 9.46 14.06 16.76
CA HIS A 48 9.78 15.28 17.49
C HIS A 48 9.68 16.53 16.60
N HIS A 49 10.28 16.51 15.43
CA HIS A 49 10.37 17.70 14.59
C HIS A 49 10.58 17.37 13.11
N LEU A 50 10.06 18.22 12.22
CA LEU A 50 10.27 18.12 10.75
C LEU A 50 11.78 18.04 10.35
N ASN A 51 12.66 18.65 11.14
CA ASN A 51 14.07 18.77 10.84
C ASN A 51 14.95 17.90 11.74
N GLN A 52 14.35 17.03 12.55
CA GLN A 52 15.07 16.17 13.49
C GLN A 52 14.67 14.72 13.28
N ILE A 53 15.65 13.88 13.10
CA ILE A 53 15.49 12.43 13.02
C ILE A 53 16.37 11.84 14.10
N ASP A 54 15.74 11.13 15.06
CA ASP A 54 16.46 10.47 16.12
C ASP A 54 16.67 9.00 15.78
N PHE A 55 17.87 8.51 16.02
CA PHE A 55 18.27 7.12 15.80
C PHE A 55 18.70 6.52 17.12
N TYR A 56 18.01 5.47 17.56
CA TYR A 56 18.38 4.75 18.76
C TYR A 56 18.06 3.27 18.66
N ALA A 57 18.69 2.45 19.51
CA ALA A 57 18.39 1.03 19.59
C ALA A 57 17.04 0.79 20.26
N LEU A 58 16.34 -0.28 19.90
CA LEU A 58 15.10 -0.69 20.53
C LEU A 58 15.28 -0.98 22.03
N ASP A 59 16.43 -1.51 22.43
CA ASP A 59 16.92 -1.70 23.81
C ASP A 59 15.88 -2.27 24.78
N GLY A 60 15.32 -3.42 24.40
CA GLY A 60 14.31 -4.12 25.19
C GLY A 60 12.89 -3.57 25.07
N ASN A 61 12.68 -2.45 24.40
CA ASN A 61 11.36 -1.95 24.08
C ASN A 61 10.65 -2.84 23.05
N ARG A 62 9.34 -2.69 22.93
CA ARG A 62 8.52 -3.57 22.10
C ARG A 62 8.40 -3.03 20.67
N SER A 63 8.62 -3.89 19.68
CA SER A 63 8.30 -3.64 18.29
C SER A 63 7.76 -4.92 17.65
N PHE A 64 6.60 -4.86 17.05
CA PHE A 64 6.01 -6.00 16.39
C PHE A 64 5.04 -5.63 15.27
N THR A 65 4.79 -6.59 14.40
CA THR A 65 3.79 -6.49 13.34
C THR A 65 2.99 -7.78 13.27
N ASP A 66 1.66 -7.68 13.44
CA ASP A 66 0.72 -8.76 13.15
C ASP A 66 0.09 -8.49 11.78
N ASN A 67 0.13 -9.46 10.89
CA ASN A 67 -0.52 -9.41 9.59
C ASN A 67 -1.57 -10.52 9.52
N TYR A 68 -2.78 -10.14 9.17
CA TYR A 68 -3.90 -11.02 8.88
C TYR A 68 -4.29 -10.81 7.43
N GLN A 69 -4.31 -11.87 6.63
CA GLN A 69 -4.69 -11.78 5.22
C GLN A 69 -5.77 -12.81 4.90
N LEU A 70 -6.76 -12.39 4.15
CA LEU A 70 -7.81 -13.22 3.61
C LEU A 70 -7.76 -13.11 2.09
N ASP A 71 -7.60 -14.24 1.41
CA ASP A 71 -7.60 -14.33 -0.04
C ASP A 71 -8.76 -15.21 -0.49
N PHE A 72 -9.49 -14.73 -1.47
CA PHE A 72 -10.57 -15.44 -2.12
C PHE A 72 -10.40 -15.43 -3.63
N SER A 73 -10.57 -16.59 -4.28
CA SER A 73 -10.55 -16.69 -5.73
C SER A 73 -11.67 -17.59 -6.20
N VAL A 74 -12.35 -17.19 -7.27
CA VAL A 74 -13.42 -17.96 -7.89
C VAL A 74 -13.51 -17.67 -9.38
N ASP A 75 -13.83 -18.70 -10.16
CA ASP A 75 -14.23 -18.60 -11.55
C ASP A 75 -15.76 -18.86 -11.64
N PRO A 76 -16.63 -17.84 -11.49
CA PRO A 76 -18.09 -18.04 -11.45
C PRO A 76 -18.63 -18.67 -12.73
N VAL A 77 -18.03 -18.29 -13.86
CA VAL A 77 -18.30 -18.83 -15.19
C VAL A 77 -16.98 -19.01 -15.92
N GLU A 78 -16.99 -19.81 -16.99
CA GLU A 78 -15.79 -19.99 -17.80
C GLU A 78 -15.15 -18.67 -18.22
N ARG A 79 -13.83 -18.56 -18.07
CA ARG A 79 -13.04 -17.40 -18.49
C ARG A 79 -13.31 -16.11 -17.74
N PHE A 80 -14.04 -16.17 -16.65
CA PHE A 80 -14.21 -15.04 -15.75
C PHE A 80 -13.68 -15.40 -14.38
N ASN A 81 -12.61 -14.72 -13.97
CA ASN A 81 -11.99 -14.88 -12.66
C ASN A 81 -12.25 -13.66 -11.79
N ILE A 82 -12.54 -13.90 -10.54
CA ILE A 82 -12.65 -12.91 -9.46
C ILE A 82 -11.64 -13.30 -8.39
N THR A 83 -10.73 -12.39 -8.08
CA THR A 83 -9.80 -12.53 -6.94
C THR A 83 -9.96 -11.35 -6.01
N ALA A 84 -10.14 -11.62 -4.73
CA ALA A 84 -10.23 -10.61 -3.69
C ALA A 84 -9.22 -10.91 -2.58
N THR A 85 -8.46 -9.90 -2.18
CA THR A 85 -7.51 -9.97 -1.08
C THR A 85 -7.82 -8.86 -0.08
N PHE A 86 -7.88 -9.20 1.19
CA PHE A 86 -7.97 -8.22 2.27
C PHE A 86 -6.87 -8.48 3.28
N ARG A 87 -6.07 -7.45 3.60
CA ARG A 87 -5.03 -7.51 4.62
C ARG A 87 -5.32 -6.50 5.71
N TYR A 88 -5.21 -6.95 6.96
CA TYR A 88 -5.16 -6.11 8.14
C TYR A 88 -3.77 -6.20 8.77
N THR A 89 -3.17 -5.06 9.09
CA THR A 89 -1.83 -4.96 9.69
C THR A 89 -1.91 -4.18 11.00
N ASN A 90 -1.47 -4.81 12.09
CA ASN A 90 -1.31 -4.19 13.38
C ASN A 90 0.20 -4.06 13.68
N ALA A 91 0.79 -2.94 13.24
CA ALA A 91 2.20 -2.65 13.46
C ALA A 91 2.35 -1.66 14.61
N LYS A 92 3.11 -2.03 15.63
CA LYS A 92 3.36 -1.19 16.80
C LYS A 92 4.84 -1.13 17.12
N ILE A 93 5.24 0.02 17.62
CA ILE A 93 6.60 0.30 18.07
C ILE A 93 6.54 1.10 19.37
N GLU A 94 7.44 0.80 20.29
CA GLU A 94 7.59 1.56 21.52
C GLU A 94 8.62 2.65 21.32
N LEU A 95 8.18 3.89 21.43
CA LEU A 95 9.02 5.08 21.35
C LEU A 95 9.38 5.54 22.76
N ALA A 96 10.60 6.08 22.91
CA ALA A 96 11.16 6.43 24.22
C ALA A 96 10.25 7.31 25.07
N ASP A 97 9.59 8.29 24.45
CA ASP A 97 8.79 9.30 25.15
C ASP A 97 7.28 9.03 25.12
N LYS A 98 6.81 7.99 24.39
CA LYS A 98 5.37 7.80 24.10
C LYS A 98 4.86 6.40 24.44
N GLY A 99 5.76 5.49 24.78
CA GLY A 99 5.39 4.08 24.97
C GLY A 99 4.97 3.41 23.66
N LEU A 100 4.12 2.40 23.74
CA LEU A 100 3.72 1.58 22.61
C LEU A 100 2.68 2.28 21.72
N VAL A 101 3.10 2.73 20.55
CA VAL A 101 2.27 3.43 19.57
C VAL A 101 2.13 2.65 18.27
N GLU A 102 1.11 2.96 17.48
CA GLU A 102 0.99 2.47 16.11
C GLU A 102 2.13 3.03 15.26
N LYS A 103 2.81 2.16 14.49
CA LYS A 103 3.91 2.57 13.60
C LYS A 103 3.37 3.59 12.58
N PRO A 104 3.96 4.80 12.52
CA PRO A 104 3.47 5.82 11.61
C PRO A 104 3.64 5.41 10.14
N MET A 105 2.88 6.01 9.25
CA MET A 105 2.90 5.80 7.80
C MET A 105 2.66 4.34 7.37
N THR A 106 2.14 3.51 8.28
CA THR A 106 1.80 2.11 8.01
C THR A 106 0.28 1.98 7.94
N SER A 107 -0.24 1.59 6.78
CA SER A 107 -1.68 1.40 6.58
C SER A 107 -2.20 0.22 7.41
N ARG A 108 -3.30 0.42 8.15
CA ARG A 108 -3.95 -0.64 8.94
C ARG A 108 -4.54 -1.74 8.09
N PHE A 109 -5.04 -1.40 6.91
CA PHE A 109 -5.62 -2.41 6.03
C PHE A 109 -5.42 -2.05 4.56
N LYS A 110 -5.49 -3.06 3.73
CA LYS A 110 -5.47 -2.94 2.28
C LYS A 110 -6.43 -3.97 1.69
N GLY A 111 -7.30 -3.53 0.79
CA GLY A 111 -8.19 -4.40 0.03
C GLY A 111 -7.84 -4.33 -1.45
N VAL A 112 -7.88 -5.47 -2.13
CA VAL A 112 -7.71 -5.55 -3.59
C VAL A 112 -8.79 -6.47 -4.14
N LEU A 113 -9.48 -6.02 -5.18
CA LEU A 113 -10.41 -6.81 -5.99
C LEU A 113 -9.92 -6.79 -7.43
N ASN A 114 -9.66 -7.95 -7.99
CA ASN A 114 -9.34 -8.10 -9.41
C ASN A 114 -10.45 -8.88 -10.12
N LEU A 115 -10.86 -8.38 -11.26
CA LEU A 115 -11.82 -9.00 -12.17
C LEU A 115 -11.14 -9.21 -13.52
N GLN A 116 -11.05 -10.45 -13.97
CA GLN A 116 -10.48 -10.77 -15.26
C GLN A 116 -11.48 -11.55 -16.11
N TYR A 117 -11.74 -11.07 -17.32
CA TYR A 117 -12.57 -11.78 -18.29
C TYR A 117 -11.82 -11.97 -19.60
N ALA A 118 -11.85 -13.20 -20.12
CA ALA A 118 -11.27 -13.54 -21.40
C ALA A 118 -12.32 -14.07 -22.37
N THR A 119 -12.34 -13.57 -23.60
CA THR A 119 -13.22 -14.11 -24.65
C THR A 119 -12.71 -15.44 -25.16
N ASN A 120 -13.50 -16.12 -26.04
CA ASN A 120 -13.12 -17.36 -26.69
C ASN A 120 -11.71 -17.27 -27.28
N LEU A 121 -10.91 -18.34 -27.05
CA LEU A 121 -9.51 -18.45 -27.48
C LEU A 121 -8.61 -17.33 -26.91
N ASN A 122 -9.04 -16.70 -25.83
CA ASN A 122 -8.33 -15.58 -25.21
C ASN A 122 -8.01 -14.43 -26.18
N LYS A 123 -8.86 -14.20 -27.19
CA LYS A 123 -8.64 -13.15 -28.20
C LYS A 123 -8.66 -11.77 -27.61
N TRP A 124 -9.57 -11.52 -26.65
CA TRP A 124 -9.62 -10.31 -25.84
C TRP A 124 -9.55 -10.68 -24.38
N ILE A 125 -8.78 -9.92 -23.62
CA ILE A 125 -8.68 -10.05 -22.18
C ILE A 125 -8.98 -8.67 -21.60
N PHE A 126 -9.88 -8.64 -20.64
CA PHE A 126 -10.27 -7.47 -19.88
C PHE A 126 -9.84 -7.66 -18.43
N ASP A 127 -9.03 -6.76 -17.93
CA ASP A 127 -8.56 -6.74 -16.56
C ASP A 127 -9.06 -5.46 -15.87
N PHE A 128 -9.63 -5.62 -14.70
CA PHE A 128 -10.01 -4.51 -13.84
C PHE A 128 -9.56 -4.79 -12.43
N THR A 129 -8.87 -3.84 -11.81
CA THR A 129 -8.43 -3.95 -10.43
C THR A 129 -8.87 -2.73 -9.65
N ALA A 130 -9.52 -2.96 -8.52
CA ALA A 130 -9.83 -1.96 -7.51
C ALA A 130 -8.98 -2.20 -6.28
N SER A 131 -8.22 -1.21 -5.84
CA SER A 131 -7.43 -1.25 -4.61
C SER A 131 -7.93 -0.20 -3.64
N LEU A 132 -8.28 -0.60 -2.43
CA LEU A 132 -8.62 0.29 -1.33
C LEU A 132 -7.44 0.35 -0.37
N ASN A 133 -6.86 1.55 -0.19
CA ASN A 133 -5.77 1.78 0.73
C ASN A 133 -6.33 2.40 2.01
N GLY A 134 -6.09 1.74 3.13
CA GLY A 134 -6.56 2.18 4.44
C GLY A 134 -5.77 3.37 4.97
N SER A 135 -6.33 4.03 5.96
CA SER A 135 -5.67 5.13 6.66
C SER A 135 -4.46 4.65 7.44
N CYS A 136 -3.44 5.48 7.55
CA CYS A 136 -2.32 5.28 8.46
C CYS A 136 -2.20 6.44 9.46
N ARG A 137 -1.60 6.18 10.61
CA ARG A 137 -1.23 7.24 11.55
C ARG A 137 -0.13 8.11 10.92
N VAL A 138 -0.27 9.41 11.03
CA VAL A 138 0.79 10.34 10.64
C VAL A 138 1.75 10.57 11.80
N TYR A 139 2.89 11.20 11.54
CA TYR A 139 3.79 11.66 12.60
C TYR A 139 3.13 12.77 13.41
N ASN A 140 3.48 12.92 14.68
CA ASN A 140 2.85 13.91 15.55
C ASN A 140 2.98 15.34 15.06
N PHE A 141 4.10 15.71 14.46
CA PHE A 141 4.28 17.05 13.91
C PHE A 141 3.32 17.34 12.75
N MET A 142 2.78 16.30 12.09
CA MET A 142 1.82 16.44 11.00
C MET A 142 0.38 16.63 11.50
N GLU A 143 0.06 16.26 12.73
CA GLU A 143 -1.30 16.28 13.26
C GLU A 143 -1.93 17.69 13.26
N ASN A 144 -1.11 18.71 13.43
CA ASN A 144 -1.56 20.11 13.49
C ASN A 144 -1.43 20.85 12.16
N LEU A 145 -1.04 20.17 11.07
CA LEU A 145 -0.93 20.78 9.76
C LEU A 145 -2.30 21.17 9.22
N LYS A 146 -2.39 22.37 8.68
CA LYS A 146 -3.62 22.93 8.13
C LYS A 146 -3.46 23.27 6.66
N ASP A 147 -4.56 23.17 5.92
CA ASP A 147 -4.65 23.65 4.54
C ASP A 147 -4.74 25.19 4.49
N ALA A 148 -4.86 25.72 3.26
CA ALA A 148 -4.97 27.17 3.04
C ALA A 148 -6.24 27.78 3.65
N ASP A 149 -7.27 26.97 3.86
CA ASP A 149 -8.56 27.35 4.44
C ASP A 149 -8.59 27.22 5.96
N GLY A 150 -7.49 26.74 6.57
CA GLY A 150 -7.34 26.58 8.02
C GLY A 150 -7.87 25.24 8.58
N ASN A 151 -8.32 24.31 7.73
CA ASN A 151 -8.78 22.99 8.16
C ASN A 151 -7.59 22.06 8.41
N LEU A 152 -7.73 21.13 9.35
CA LEU A 152 -6.71 20.10 9.57
C LEU A 152 -6.58 19.21 8.34
N LEU A 153 -5.34 19.04 7.86
CA LEU A 153 -5.03 18.13 6.75
C LEU A 153 -5.25 16.67 7.14
N TYR A 154 -4.96 16.31 8.39
CA TYR A 154 -5.04 14.96 8.92
C TYR A 154 -5.98 14.91 10.11
N LYS A 155 -7.24 14.62 9.82
CA LYS A 155 -8.24 14.47 10.87
C LYS A 155 -7.90 13.28 11.77
N ASP A 156 -7.97 13.48 13.08
CA ASP A 156 -7.64 12.47 14.08
C ASP A 156 -6.21 11.88 13.94
N GLY A 157 -5.27 12.68 13.44
CA GLY A 157 -3.90 12.26 13.23
C GLY A 157 -3.74 11.13 12.19
N ARG A 158 -4.63 11.05 11.19
CA ARG A 158 -4.65 9.96 10.22
C ARG A 158 -4.80 10.46 8.79
N THR A 159 -4.16 9.73 7.86
CA THR A 159 -4.38 9.95 6.43
C THR A 159 -5.79 9.51 6.02
N PRO A 160 -6.37 10.09 4.98
CA PRO A 160 -7.62 9.57 4.42
C PRO A 160 -7.43 8.17 3.81
N MET A 161 -8.49 7.39 3.77
CA MET A 161 -8.57 6.21 2.92
C MET A 161 -8.75 6.64 1.47
N TYR A 162 -8.20 5.86 0.53
CA TYR A 162 -8.37 6.17 -0.87
C TYR A 162 -8.42 4.92 -1.76
N PRO A 163 -9.30 4.92 -2.77
CA PRO A 163 -9.35 3.90 -3.79
C PRO A 163 -8.42 4.23 -4.96
N LEU A 164 -7.82 3.20 -5.55
CA LEU A 164 -7.13 3.25 -6.84
C LEU A 164 -7.76 2.24 -7.78
N LEU A 165 -8.14 2.68 -8.97
CA LEU A 165 -8.71 1.82 -9.99
C LEU A 165 -7.76 1.71 -11.17
N TYR A 166 -7.67 0.50 -11.70
CA TYR A 166 -6.82 0.14 -12.84
C TYR A 166 -7.67 -0.63 -13.83
N ALA A 167 -7.47 -0.39 -15.12
CA ALA A 167 -8.11 -1.17 -16.16
C ALA A 167 -7.17 -1.38 -17.33
N GLN A 168 -7.22 -2.56 -17.93
CA GLN A 168 -6.46 -2.90 -19.13
C GLN A 168 -7.30 -3.76 -20.06
N VAL A 169 -7.20 -3.50 -21.34
CA VAL A 169 -7.74 -4.34 -22.40
C VAL A 169 -6.58 -4.85 -23.25
N THR A 170 -6.53 -6.15 -23.43
CA THR A 170 -5.47 -6.81 -24.24
C THR A 170 -6.12 -7.50 -25.42
N ARG A 171 -5.62 -7.24 -26.62
CA ARG A 171 -5.95 -8.00 -27.83
C ARG A 171 -4.81 -8.95 -28.15
N ARG A 172 -5.12 -10.25 -28.22
CA ARG A 172 -4.15 -11.29 -28.52
C ARG A 172 -4.26 -11.72 -29.98
N PHE A 173 -3.12 -11.80 -30.64
CA PHE A 173 -2.95 -12.32 -32.00
C PHE A 173 -2.00 -13.52 -31.99
N LYS A 174 -1.79 -14.13 -33.14
CA LYS A 174 -0.84 -15.24 -33.25
C LYS A 174 0.60 -14.73 -33.14
N GLY A 175 1.23 -14.98 -31.99
CA GLY A 175 2.61 -14.60 -31.71
C GLY A 175 2.83 -13.17 -31.20
N TRP A 176 1.77 -12.36 -31.02
CA TRP A 176 1.88 -11.02 -30.46
C TRP A 176 0.58 -10.55 -29.79
N ASP A 177 0.71 -9.65 -28.85
CA ASP A 177 -0.39 -9.03 -28.14
C ASP A 177 -0.25 -7.51 -28.19
N VAL A 178 -1.38 -6.82 -28.24
CA VAL A 178 -1.46 -5.36 -28.03
C VAL A 178 -2.30 -5.10 -26.82
N TYR A 179 -1.89 -4.17 -25.97
CA TYR A 179 -2.68 -3.78 -24.81
C TYR A 179 -2.71 -2.27 -24.65
N ILE A 180 -3.83 -1.80 -24.11
CA ILE A 180 -4.05 -0.43 -23.66
C ILE A 180 -4.63 -0.50 -22.25
N GLY A 181 -4.15 0.36 -21.40
CA GLY A 181 -4.61 0.42 -20.03
C GLY A 181 -4.42 1.79 -19.41
N ALA A 182 -4.99 1.93 -18.22
CA ALA A 182 -4.81 3.12 -17.40
C ALA A 182 -4.74 2.74 -15.92
N GLU A 183 -3.90 3.47 -15.21
CA GLU A 183 -3.68 3.40 -13.78
C GLU A 183 -4.28 4.61 -13.10
N ASN A 184 -4.69 4.43 -11.84
CA ASN A 184 -5.26 5.48 -11.02
C ASN A 184 -6.43 6.22 -11.70
N LEU A 185 -7.40 5.44 -12.22
CA LEU A 185 -8.62 5.98 -12.87
C LEU A 185 -9.44 6.88 -11.95
N THR A 186 -9.27 6.76 -10.63
CA THR A 186 -9.87 7.67 -9.64
C THR A 186 -9.26 9.07 -9.67
N ASN A 187 -8.12 9.23 -10.34
CA ASN A 187 -7.31 10.44 -10.33
C ASN A 187 -6.96 10.93 -8.93
N PHE A 188 -6.89 10.01 -7.98
CA PHE A 188 -6.54 10.35 -6.61
C PHE A 188 -5.08 10.78 -6.53
N ARG A 189 -4.82 11.86 -5.80
CA ARG A 189 -3.47 12.35 -5.50
C ARG A 189 -3.41 12.79 -4.06
N GLN A 190 -2.29 12.53 -3.42
CA GLN A 190 -1.99 13.17 -2.15
C GLN A 190 -1.86 14.67 -2.39
N LYS A 191 -2.63 15.46 -1.66
CA LYS A 191 -2.52 16.91 -1.63
C LYS A 191 -1.48 17.32 -0.59
N ASP A 192 -0.97 18.54 -0.73
CA ASP A 192 -0.12 19.19 0.27
C ASP A 192 1.11 18.35 0.68
N VAL A 193 1.78 17.78 -0.31
CA VAL A 193 3.05 17.03 -0.13
C VAL A 193 4.22 17.93 0.24
N ILE A 194 4.09 19.24 0.03
CA ILE A 194 5.07 20.25 0.42
C ILE A 194 4.64 20.78 1.79
N LEU A 195 5.30 20.31 2.83
CA LEU A 195 5.08 20.77 4.18
C LEU A 195 5.84 22.07 4.37
N GLY A 196 5.24 23.20 3.97
CA GLY A 196 5.82 24.52 4.17
C GLY A 196 5.71 24.93 5.63
N THR A 197 6.81 25.23 6.28
CA THR A 197 6.77 26.04 7.48
C THR A 197 6.36 27.45 7.08
N LYS A 198 5.10 27.82 7.32
CA LYS A 198 4.72 29.22 7.31
C LYS A 198 5.47 29.88 8.46
N GLY A 199 6.28 30.88 8.14
CA GLY A 199 6.81 31.77 9.17
C GLY A 199 5.67 32.46 9.92
N ALA A 200 5.98 33.11 11.04
CA ALA A 200 5.01 33.91 11.81
C ALA A 200 4.32 35.02 10.99
N ASP A 201 4.90 35.35 9.83
CA ASP A 201 4.39 36.29 8.81
C ASP A 201 3.39 35.64 7.83
N GLY A 202 3.12 34.34 7.94
CA GLY A 202 2.21 33.61 7.06
C GLY A 202 2.79 33.22 5.69
N PHE A 203 4.02 33.61 5.37
CA PHE A 203 4.68 33.27 4.10
C PHE A 203 5.45 31.96 4.23
N VAL A 204 5.36 31.12 3.17
CA VAL A 204 6.19 29.93 3.02
C VAL A 204 7.61 30.39 2.68
N ASN A 205 8.59 30.01 3.50
CA ASN A 205 9.97 30.34 3.20
C ASN A 205 10.47 29.47 2.01
N PRO A 206 10.68 30.03 0.81
CA PRO A 206 11.07 29.25 -0.36
C PRO A 206 12.50 28.70 -0.28
N ARG A 207 13.27 29.11 0.75
CA ARG A 207 14.66 28.64 0.95
C ARG A 207 14.74 27.40 1.83
N VAL A 208 13.64 27.00 2.46
CA VAL A 208 13.56 25.73 3.20
C VAL A 208 12.78 24.78 2.33
N PRO A 209 13.39 23.83 1.65
CA PRO A 209 12.66 22.81 0.90
C PRO A 209 11.83 22.01 1.92
N SER A 210 10.53 22.23 1.89
CA SER A 210 9.58 21.62 2.82
C SER A 210 9.03 20.29 2.32
N PHE A 211 9.61 19.75 1.25
CA PHE A 211 9.28 18.43 0.74
C PHE A 211 10.06 17.39 1.54
N ASP A 212 9.33 16.56 2.27
CA ASP A 212 9.87 15.41 2.96
C ASP A 212 9.24 14.13 2.39
N ALA A 213 10.08 13.30 1.77
CA ALA A 213 9.65 12.03 1.19
C ALA A 213 9.10 11.05 2.23
N SER A 214 9.48 11.16 3.50
CA SER A 214 8.96 10.33 4.59
C SER A 214 7.47 10.58 4.88
N CYS A 215 6.95 11.72 4.47
CA CYS A 215 5.55 12.12 4.65
C CYS A 215 4.64 11.74 3.46
N ILE A 216 5.16 11.02 2.48
CA ILE A 216 4.37 10.54 1.34
C ILE A 216 3.64 9.25 1.74
N TRP A 217 2.30 9.28 1.68
CA TRP A 217 1.42 8.15 1.99
C TRP A 217 0.51 7.74 0.83
N GLY A 218 0.41 8.55 -0.22
CA GLY A 218 -0.45 8.33 -1.37
C GLY A 218 0.24 8.68 -2.70
N PRO A 219 -0.39 8.39 -3.83
CA PRO A 219 0.18 8.69 -5.13
C PRO A 219 0.30 10.20 -5.35
N LEU A 220 1.42 10.62 -5.90
CA LEU A 220 1.66 12.01 -6.29
C LEU A 220 1.17 12.30 -7.71
N MET A 221 1.08 11.27 -8.55
CA MET A 221 0.63 11.39 -9.94
C MET A 221 -0.81 10.89 -10.06
N GLY A 222 -1.59 11.58 -10.87
CA GLY A 222 -2.96 11.19 -11.20
C GLY A 222 -3.02 10.04 -12.21
N ILE A 223 -4.01 10.10 -13.10
CA ILE A 223 -4.22 9.09 -14.14
C ILE A 223 -2.97 8.97 -15.02
N LYS A 224 -2.56 7.71 -15.26
CA LYS A 224 -1.53 7.35 -16.23
C LYS A 224 -2.14 6.40 -17.23
N ALA A 225 -2.09 6.75 -18.51
CA ALA A 225 -2.43 5.84 -19.60
C ALA A 225 -1.16 5.18 -20.17
N HIS A 226 -1.28 3.94 -20.57
CA HIS A 226 -0.20 3.21 -21.23
C HIS A 226 -0.73 2.39 -22.39
N VAL A 227 0.10 2.20 -23.39
CA VAL A 227 -0.11 1.31 -24.51
C VAL A 227 1.17 0.51 -24.75
N GLY A 228 1.03 -0.72 -25.09
CA GLY A 228 2.20 -1.55 -25.38
C GLY A 228 1.85 -2.76 -26.23
N PHE A 229 2.90 -3.44 -26.66
CA PHE A 229 2.77 -4.72 -27.34
C PHE A 229 3.79 -5.70 -26.80
N ARG A 230 3.46 -6.99 -26.89
CA ARG A 230 4.32 -8.10 -26.52
C ARG A 230 4.48 -8.99 -27.74
N PHE A 231 5.69 -9.35 -28.08
CA PHE A 231 6.01 -10.29 -29.14
C PHE A 231 6.59 -11.57 -28.53
N THR A 232 6.04 -12.73 -28.93
CA THR A 232 6.51 -14.04 -28.47
C THR A 232 7.30 -14.73 -29.56
N LEU A 233 8.60 -14.86 -29.34
CA LEU A 233 9.47 -15.64 -30.21
C LEU A 233 9.31 -17.12 -29.87
N TRP A 234 8.76 -17.90 -30.80
CA TRP A 234 8.69 -19.34 -30.65
C TRP A 234 10.06 -19.93 -30.95
N LYS A 235 10.68 -20.55 -29.96
CA LYS A 235 11.79 -21.46 -30.24
C LYS A 235 11.16 -22.72 -30.80
N LYS A 236 11.40 -23.05 -32.09
CA LYS A 236 11.11 -24.39 -32.59
C LYS A 236 12.00 -25.37 -31.80
N ALA A 237 11.36 -26.32 -31.09
CA ALA A 237 12.04 -27.46 -30.50
C ALA A 237 12.53 -28.37 -31.63
#